data_11d4c9dbfb73c87c29fe19c93b49a730
#
_entry.id   11d4c9dbfb73c87c29fe19c93b49a730
#
_cell.length_a   1.000
_cell.length_b   1.000
_cell.length_c   1.000
_cell.angle_alpha   90.00
_cell.angle_beta   90.00
_cell.angle_gamma   90.00
#
_symmetry.space_group_name_H-M   'P 1'
#
loop_
_entity.id
_entity.type
_entity.pdbx_description
1 polymer ?
#
loop_
_entity_poly.entity_id
_entity_poly.type
_entity_poly.pdbx_seq_one_letter_code
_entity_poly.pdbx_strand_id
1 'polypeptide(L)'
;MNVETLARLKEIVGPRGFSEDASVIAPHLEEWRSKYKGASALMLQPDSAEQVSRILAVCNETATPLVPQGGNTGLVGGQIPFAGEVLLSLERLNRIKHIDVDNQSMAVEAGVVLATAQHAAREKGLLFPLSLAAEGSATIGGNLSTNAGGVNVLRYGVTRDLVLGLEVALADGRLLNLMSALRKNNTGYDLKQIFIGAEGTLGVITAAVLKLFPAPEACTTAFVAVPSPGAAVRLLADLQSSSGGQISAFELIPRIGLDLVMRHIAGARDPLSKPSPWYVLVEATGAARFELDSALEASLASASEKGLVGDAVLAKSENQRAALWSLRENMSEAQKREGASIKHDVSVPVSAVPEFLERATAAVLKAVPGARPVSFGHIGDGNIHFNFSSPTGGDGAAFLARWEEIQRAVHDIVHEFGGSISAEHGIGVQKRDQLFLYKSMVEMDLMRTLKRTLDPKNILNPGKVVLI
;
A
#
# COMPACT_ATOMS: atom_id res chain seq x y z
N MET A 1 20.48 6.58 25.09
CA MET A 1 21.06 7.83 24.52
C MET A 1 21.64 8.65 25.66
N ASN A 2 22.85 9.21 25.50
CA ASN A 2 23.47 10.06 26.51
C ASN A 2 22.98 11.51 26.41
N VAL A 3 23.22 12.33 27.47
CA VAL A 3 22.74 13.72 27.57
C VAL A 3 23.33 14.63 26.48
N GLU A 4 24.57 14.42 26.09
CA GLU A 4 25.24 15.19 25.03
C GLU A 4 24.61 14.94 23.66
N THR A 5 24.40 13.69 23.30
CA THR A 5 23.71 13.31 22.05
C THR A 5 22.31 13.93 22.00
N LEU A 6 21.56 13.85 23.11
CA LEU A 6 20.23 14.46 23.19
C LEU A 6 20.27 15.97 22.96
N ALA A 7 21.22 16.68 23.57
CA ALA A 7 21.37 18.13 23.40
C ALA A 7 21.70 18.50 21.95
N ARG A 8 22.64 17.79 21.32
CA ARG A 8 23.02 17.98 19.90
C ARG A 8 21.83 17.78 18.96
N LEU A 9 21.05 16.71 19.17
CA LEU A 9 19.87 16.41 18.33
C LEU A 9 18.80 17.51 18.45
N LYS A 10 18.53 17.99 19.66
CA LYS A 10 17.58 19.09 19.88
C LYS A 10 18.06 20.41 19.27
N GLU A 11 19.34 20.71 19.36
CA GLU A 11 19.93 21.91 18.75
C GLU A 11 19.74 21.95 17.23
N ILE A 12 19.88 20.79 16.55
CA ILE A 12 19.72 20.71 15.10
C ILE A 12 18.32 21.15 14.66
N VAL A 13 17.28 20.72 15.34
CA VAL A 13 15.88 20.97 14.95
C VAL A 13 15.29 22.23 15.60
N GLY A 14 15.97 22.77 16.64
CA GLY A 14 15.50 23.92 17.40
C GLY A 14 14.25 23.63 18.25
N PRO A 15 13.79 24.63 19.03
CA PRO A 15 12.78 24.41 20.08
C PRO A 15 11.40 23.95 19.56
N ARG A 16 11.08 24.15 18.29
CA ARG A 16 9.82 23.72 17.65
C ARG A 16 9.94 22.41 16.89
N GLY A 17 11.13 21.81 16.86
CA GLY A 17 11.43 20.63 16.05
C GLY A 17 11.59 19.35 16.86
N PHE A 18 11.27 19.33 18.16
CA PHE A 18 11.29 18.10 18.97
C PHE A 18 10.19 18.08 20.03
N SER A 19 9.88 16.90 20.51
CA SER A 19 9.04 16.69 21.68
C SER A 19 9.60 15.59 22.57
N GLU A 20 9.52 15.81 23.89
CA GLU A 20 9.72 14.81 24.95
C GLU A 20 8.43 14.59 25.73
N ASP A 21 7.35 15.27 25.35
CA ASP A 21 6.04 15.11 25.97
C ASP A 21 5.40 13.80 25.52
N ALA A 22 5.20 12.90 26.48
CA ALA A 22 4.62 11.58 26.23
C ALA A 22 3.23 11.67 25.57
N SER A 23 2.44 12.72 25.88
CA SER A 23 1.11 12.90 25.28
C SER A 23 1.16 13.25 23.79
N VAL A 24 2.21 13.99 23.37
CA VAL A 24 2.47 14.35 21.98
C VAL A 24 3.03 13.15 21.20
N ILE A 25 3.87 12.34 21.84
CA ILE A 25 4.52 11.18 21.19
C ILE A 25 3.57 9.99 21.09
N ALA A 26 2.67 9.78 22.07
CA ALA A 26 1.81 8.60 22.16
C ALA A 26 1.05 8.23 20.86
N PRO A 27 0.45 9.17 20.10
CA PRO A 27 -0.23 8.84 18.83
C PRO A 27 0.69 8.24 17.76
N HIS A 28 2.00 8.50 17.86
CA HIS A 28 3.01 8.00 16.93
C HIS A 28 3.56 6.62 17.30
N LEU A 29 3.24 6.13 18.51
CA LEU A 29 3.76 4.87 19.05
C LEU A 29 2.84 3.67 18.82
N GLU A 30 1.66 3.87 18.28
CA GLU A 30 0.69 2.81 18.02
C GLU A 30 0.20 2.89 16.59
N GLU A 31 0.13 1.75 15.90
CA GLU A 31 -0.37 1.70 14.54
C GLU A 31 -1.91 1.51 14.52
N TRP A 32 -2.54 1.82 13.39
CA TRP A 32 -4.00 1.90 13.23
C TRP A 32 -4.80 0.67 13.71
N ARG A 33 -4.22 -0.55 13.64
CA ARG A 33 -4.86 -1.79 14.09
C ARG A 33 -4.64 -2.09 15.56
N SER A 34 -3.86 -1.26 16.27
CA SER A 34 -3.44 -1.45 17.67
C SER A 34 -2.73 -2.79 17.92
N LYS A 35 -2.17 -3.40 16.88
CA LYS A 35 -1.39 -4.65 16.96
C LYS A 35 0.03 -4.41 17.46
N TYR A 36 0.59 -3.25 17.09
CA TYR A 36 1.96 -2.87 17.43
C TYR A 36 1.95 -1.59 18.23
N LYS A 37 2.59 -1.65 19.39
CA LYS A 37 2.80 -0.52 20.30
C LYS A 37 4.27 -0.44 20.67
N GLY A 38 4.83 0.73 20.49
CA GLY A 38 6.25 0.99 20.74
C GLY A 38 6.49 1.94 21.90
N ALA A 39 7.74 2.41 22.01
CA ALA A 39 8.18 3.38 22.98
C ALA A 39 9.27 4.27 22.40
N SER A 40 9.19 5.57 22.64
CA SER A 40 10.25 6.53 22.38
C SER A 40 10.19 7.67 23.40
N ALA A 41 11.33 8.10 23.88
CA ALA A 41 11.42 9.25 24.79
C ALA A 41 11.67 10.58 24.06
N LEU A 42 11.94 10.53 22.76
CA LEU A 42 12.25 11.68 21.94
C LEU A 42 11.66 11.52 20.53
N MET A 43 10.87 12.49 20.11
CA MET A 43 10.46 12.68 18.73
C MET A 43 11.15 13.89 18.14
N LEU A 44 11.80 13.72 16.98
CA LEU A 44 12.40 14.79 16.19
C LEU A 44 11.53 15.07 14.97
N GLN A 45 11.34 16.33 14.65
CA GLN A 45 10.51 16.82 13.54
C GLN A 45 11.31 17.84 12.71
N PRO A 46 12.28 17.40 11.91
CA PRO A 46 13.04 18.27 11.03
C PRO A 46 12.16 18.95 9.99
N ASP A 47 12.52 20.16 9.57
CA ASP A 47 11.83 20.95 8.53
C ASP A 47 12.64 21.13 7.24
N SER A 48 13.80 20.47 7.16
CA SER A 48 14.65 20.46 5.97
C SER A 48 15.44 19.16 5.85
N ALA A 49 15.86 18.81 4.63
CA ALA A 49 16.72 17.67 4.34
C ALA A 49 18.08 17.79 5.05
N GLU A 50 18.60 19.02 5.19
CA GLU A 50 19.85 19.32 5.90
C GLU A 50 19.74 18.99 7.39
N GLN A 51 18.60 19.25 8.02
CA GLN A 51 18.38 18.84 9.41
C GLN A 51 18.33 17.32 9.54
N VAL A 52 17.66 16.62 8.63
CA VAL A 52 17.67 15.13 8.59
C VAL A 52 19.10 14.59 8.43
N SER A 53 19.88 15.15 7.52
CA SER A 53 21.30 14.83 7.30
C SER A 53 22.12 14.98 8.57
N ARG A 54 22.02 16.12 9.26
CA ARG A 54 22.73 16.39 10.51
C ARG A 54 22.30 15.48 11.65
N ILE A 55 21.01 15.16 11.76
CA ILE A 55 20.48 14.19 12.73
C ILE A 55 21.12 12.82 12.49
N LEU A 56 21.12 12.34 11.25
CA LEU A 56 21.71 11.04 10.90
C LEU A 56 23.21 11.00 11.16
N ALA A 57 23.94 12.08 10.86
CA ALA A 57 25.38 12.17 11.17
C ALA A 57 25.65 12.01 12.67
N VAL A 58 24.87 12.70 13.54
CA VAL A 58 24.98 12.54 14.99
C VAL A 58 24.60 11.14 15.44
N CYS A 59 23.50 10.58 14.92
CA CYS A 59 23.08 9.23 15.23
C CYS A 59 24.12 8.19 14.79
N ASN A 60 24.74 8.38 13.64
CA ASN A 60 25.82 7.51 13.17
C ASN A 60 27.06 7.63 14.06
N GLU A 61 27.49 8.84 14.40
CA GLU A 61 28.63 9.05 15.30
C GLU A 61 28.44 8.32 16.63
N THR A 62 27.28 8.46 17.23
CA THR A 62 26.94 7.97 18.58
C THR A 62 26.30 6.60 18.61
N ALA A 63 26.15 5.93 17.47
CA ALA A 63 25.43 4.66 17.30
C ALA A 63 24.01 4.71 17.91
N THR A 64 23.32 5.85 17.78
CA THR A 64 21.96 6.06 18.29
C THR A 64 20.93 5.58 17.23
N PRO A 65 20.13 4.56 17.54
CA PRO A 65 19.13 4.06 16.58
C PRO A 65 17.94 5.02 16.46
N LEU A 66 17.38 5.09 15.26
CA LEU A 66 16.19 5.89 14.96
C LEU A 66 15.21 5.15 14.06
N VAL A 67 13.93 5.55 14.15
CA VAL A 67 12.84 5.05 13.32
C VAL A 67 12.23 6.22 12.56
N PRO A 68 12.35 6.26 11.21
CA PRO A 68 11.67 7.28 10.41
C PRO A 68 10.17 6.96 10.32
N GLN A 69 9.35 8.01 10.39
CA GLN A 69 7.90 7.89 10.31
C GLN A 69 7.33 9.01 9.42
N GLY A 70 6.41 8.64 8.52
CA GLY A 70 5.52 9.55 7.81
C GLY A 70 4.16 9.65 8.53
N GLY A 71 3.05 9.44 7.82
CA GLY A 71 1.69 9.55 8.34
C GLY A 71 1.20 8.41 9.26
N ASN A 72 2.07 7.55 9.75
CA ASN A 72 1.78 6.42 10.64
C ASN A 72 0.66 5.45 10.15
N THR A 73 0.54 5.28 8.84
CA THR A 73 -0.51 4.45 8.20
C THR A 73 -0.08 3.01 7.90
N GLY A 74 1.19 2.65 8.14
CA GLY A 74 1.74 1.32 7.89
C GLY A 74 1.11 0.24 8.78
N LEU A 75 0.95 -0.98 8.24
CA LEU A 75 0.21 -2.08 8.88
C LEU A 75 1.09 -3.22 9.39
N VAL A 76 2.40 -3.16 9.17
CA VAL A 76 3.36 -4.23 9.50
C VAL A 76 4.35 -3.84 10.61
N GLY A 77 4.12 -2.70 11.27
CA GLY A 77 4.94 -2.20 12.38
C GLY A 77 6.30 -1.64 11.95
N GLY A 78 6.51 -1.36 10.67
CA GLY A 78 7.77 -0.83 10.14
C GLY A 78 8.12 0.56 10.69
N GLN A 79 7.12 1.38 10.99
CA GLN A 79 7.23 2.76 11.45
C GLN A 79 7.23 2.90 13.00
N ILE A 80 7.16 1.81 13.76
CA ILE A 80 7.01 1.84 15.22
C ILE A 80 8.39 1.63 15.88
N PRO A 81 8.82 2.53 16.81
CA PRO A 81 10.02 2.32 17.64
C PRO A 81 9.72 1.34 18.78
N PHE A 82 10.40 0.19 18.85
CA PHE A 82 10.12 -0.87 19.86
C PHE A 82 11.09 -0.87 21.03
N ALA A 83 12.33 -0.43 20.81
CA ALA A 83 13.40 -0.52 21.80
C ALA A 83 13.83 0.86 22.36
N GLY A 84 12.97 1.86 22.24
CA GLY A 84 13.26 3.23 22.69
C GLY A 84 14.13 4.02 21.71
N GLU A 85 14.09 3.65 20.43
CA GLU A 85 14.75 4.39 19.35
C GLU A 85 14.20 5.82 19.27
N VAL A 86 15.00 6.75 18.77
CA VAL A 86 14.54 8.10 18.46
C VAL A 86 13.48 8.03 17.34
N LEU A 87 12.33 8.64 17.55
CA LEU A 87 11.31 8.76 16.51
C LEU A 87 11.63 9.97 15.63
N LEU A 88 11.77 9.75 14.32
CA LEU A 88 12.02 10.79 13.33
C LEU A 88 10.76 11.00 12.48
N SER A 89 9.90 11.94 12.89
CA SER A 89 8.72 12.32 12.10
C SER A 89 9.11 13.27 10.98
N LEU A 90 8.69 12.93 9.74
CA LEU A 90 8.97 13.74 8.55
C LEU A 90 7.80 14.66 8.17
N GLU A 91 6.78 14.79 9.01
CA GLU A 91 5.55 15.54 8.70
C GLU A 91 5.80 17.02 8.39
N ARG A 92 6.88 17.63 8.91
CA ARG A 92 7.24 19.02 8.63
C ARG A 92 7.98 19.23 7.31
N LEU A 93 8.41 18.15 6.63
CA LEU A 93 8.90 18.17 5.26
C LEU A 93 7.70 18.10 4.29
N ASN A 94 6.85 19.13 4.27
CA ASN A 94 5.53 19.06 3.64
C ASN A 94 5.30 20.06 2.51
N ARG A 95 6.37 20.56 1.88
CA ARG A 95 6.27 21.53 0.80
C ARG A 95 6.17 20.85 -0.57
N ILE A 96 5.24 21.31 -1.39
CA ILE A 96 5.26 21.09 -2.84
C ILE A 96 6.22 22.11 -3.43
N LYS A 97 7.39 21.66 -3.91
CA LYS A 97 8.48 22.53 -4.36
C LYS A 97 8.19 23.12 -5.75
N HIS A 98 7.66 22.30 -6.67
CA HIS A 98 7.40 22.71 -8.05
C HIS A 98 6.46 21.73 -8.75
N ILE A 99 5.60 22.26 -9.64
CA ILE A 99 4.80 21.46 -10.58
C ILE A 99 5.14 21.94 -11.97
N ASP A 100 5.71 21.05 -12.79
CA ASP A 100 6.01 21.27 -14.18
C ASP A 100 4.92 20.61 -15.05
N VAL A 101 4.03 21.44 -15.59
CA VAL A 101 2.87 20.98 -16.37
C VAL A 101 3.32 20.39 -17.70
N ASP A 102 4.30 21.01 -18.36
CA ASP A 102 4.78 20.56 -19.67
C ASP A 102 5.53 19.23 -19.56
N ASN A 103 6.32 19.05 -18.50
CA ASN A 103 7.02 17.80 -18.22
C ASN A 103 6.14 16.78 -17.47
N GLN A 104 4.93 17.18 -17.04
CA GLN A 104 4.01 16.35 -16.26
C GLN A 104 4.71 15.73 -15.05
N SER A 105 5.31 16.58 -14.21
CA SER A 105 6.04 16.17 -13.03
C SER A 105 5.82 17.12 -11.88
N MET A 106 6.01 16.61 -10.65
CA MET A 106 5.85 17.37 -9.41
C MET A 106 7.00 17.04 -8.45
N ALA A 107 7.73 18.04 -8.01
CA ALA A 107 8.74 17.90 -6.96
C ALA A 107 8.12 18.20 -5.59
N VAL A 108 8.19 17.24 -4.68
CA VAL A 108 7.58 17.32 -3.33
C VAL A 108 8.53 16.84 -2.24
N GLU A 109 8.36 17.34 -1.05
CA GLU A 109 9.00 16.80 0.14
C GLU A 109 8.28 15.55 0.67
N ALA A 110 9.00 14.72 1.43
CA ALA A 110 8.54 13.38 1.84
C ALA A 110 7.31 13.39 2.76
N GLY A 111 7.11 14.43 3.55
CA GLY A 111 5.97 14.61 4.46
C GLY A 111 4.71 15.17 3.81
N VAL A 112 4.73 15.49 2.51
CA VAL A 112 3.51 15.90 1.79
C VAL A 112 2.50 14.77 1.85
N VAL A 113 1.28 15.07 2.33
CA VAL A 113 0.17 14.11 2.37
C VAL A 113 -0.27 13.77 0.95
N LEU A 114 -0.57 12.50 0.68
CA LEU A 114 -0.94 12.01 -0.65
C LEU A 114 -2.12 12.80 -1.24
N ALA A 115 -3.20 13.00 -0.49
CA ALA A 115 -4.36 13.78 -0.94
C ALA A 115 -3.99 15.22 -1.32
N THR A 116 -3.02 15.85 -0.62
CA THR A 116 -2.52 17.19 -0.95
C THR A 116 -1.79 17.19 -2.28
N ALA A 117 -0.95 16.19 -2.55
CA ALA A 117 -0.26 16.06 -3.85
C ALA A 117 -1.25 15.82 -5.00
N GLN A 118 -2.24 14.96 -4.79
CA GLN A 118 -3.33 14.70 -5.76
C GLN A 118 -4.12 15.97 -6.07
N HIS A 119 -4.49 16.74 -5.03
CA HIS A 119 -5.23 17.97 -5.19
C HIS A 119 -4.44 19.01 -5.99
N ALA A 120 -3.17 19.22 -5.64
CA ALA A 120 -2.29 20.16 -6.33
C ALA A 120 -2.06 19.79 -7.81
N ALA A 121 -1.96 18.49 -8.13
CA ALA A 121 -1.90 18.01 -9.52
C ALA A 121 -3.22 18.34 -10.26
N ARG A 122 -4.37 18.07 -9.62
CA ARG A 122 -5.70 18.28 -10.20
C ARG A 122 -5.98 19.74 -10.52
N GLU A 123 -5.54 20.68 -9.68
CA GLU A 123 -5.62 22.12 -9.94
C GLU A 123 -4.86 22.57 -11.21
N LYS A 124 -3.91 21.77 -11.67
CA LYS A 124 -3.14 21.97 -12.90
C LYS A 124 -3.64 21.15 -14.09
N GLY A 125 -4.82 20.52 -13.98
CA GLY A 125 -5.34 19.63 -15.02
C GLY A 125 -4.59 18.31 -15.15
N LEU A 126 -3.84 17.92 -14.10
CA LEU A 126 -3.03 16.72 -14.07
C LEU A 126 -3.55 15.73 -12.99
N LEU A 127 -3.11 14.48 -13.10
CA LEU A 127 -3.41 13.39 -12.19
C LEU A 127 -2.11 12.85 -11.57
N PHE A 128 -2.06 12.75 -10.25
CA PHE A 128 -1.17 11.82 -9.56
C PHE A 128 -1.98 10.58 -9.20
N PRO A 129 -1.75 9.43 -9.88
CA PRO A 129 -2.72 8.33 -9.91
C PRO A 129 -2.63 7.38 -8.71
N LEU A 130 -1.67 7.54 -7.79
CA LEU A 130 -1.61 6.73 -6.58
C LEU A 130 -2.89 6.97 -5.76
N SER A 131 -3.66 5.91 -5.47
CA SER A 131 -4.89 5.99 -4.68
C SER A 131 -5.00 4.78 -3.77
N LEU A 132 -5.13 5.04 -2.48
CA LEU A 132 -5.19 4.04 -1.41
C LEU A 132 -6.08 4.52 -0.27
N ALA A 133 -6.55 3.60 0.56
CA ALA A 133 -7.53 3.90 1.61
C ALA A 133 -7.07 4.98 2.62
N ALA A 134 -5.76 5.15 2.81
CA ALA A 134 -5.19 6.11 3.77
C ALA A 134 -4.72 7.42 3.12
N GLU A 135 -5.17 7.78 1.91
CA GLU A 135 -4.65 8.95 1.16
C GLU A 135 -4.75 10.28 1.91
N GLY A 136 -5.70 10.41 2.85
CA GLY A 136 -5.87 11.60 3.68
C GLY A 136 -4.79 11.77 4.77
N SER A 137 -3.97 10.77 5.05
CA SER A 137 -2.92 10.81 6.08
C SER A 137 -1.60 10.16 5.64
N ALA A 138 -1.60 9.26 4.68
CA ALA A 138 -0.38 8.70 4.12
C ALA A 138 0.46 9.81 3.46
N THR A 139 1.79 9.77 3.69
CA THR A 139 2.72 10.74 3.11
C THR A 139 3.48 10.16 1.93
N ILE A 140 3.96 11.02 1.04
CA ILE A 140 4.71 10.60 -0.16
C ILE A 140 5.94 9.78 0.24
N GLY A 141 6.72 10.21 1.24
CA GLY A 141 7.89 9.45 1.71
C GLY A 141 7.52 8.09 2.30
N GLY A 142 6.38 7.99 2.98
CA GLY A 142 5.84 6.71 3.47
C GLY A 142 5.45 5.78 2.32
N ASN A 143 4.71 6.28 1.33
CA ASN A 143 4.29 5.51 0.16
C ASN A 143 5.49 5.01 -0.66
N LEU A 144 6.53 5.83 -0.79
CA LEU A 144 7.79 5.45 -1.42
C LEU A 144 8.52 4.37 -0.63
N SER A 145 8.61 4.55 0.69
CA SER A 145 9.34 3.62 1.57
C SER A 145 8.73 2.23 1.60
N THR A 146 7.41 2.11 1.37
CA THR A 146 6.70 0.82 1.29
C THR A 146 6.44 0.35 -0.14
N ASN A 147 6.78 1.17 -1.16
CA ASN A 147 6.38 0.95 -2.54
C ASN A 147 4.87 0.69 -2.66
N ALA A 148 4.07 1.58 -2.07
CA ALA A 148 2.64 1.41 -1.96
C ALA A 148 1.97 1.17 -3.32
N GLY A 149 0.99 0.26 -3.34
CA GLY A 149 0.13 -0.01 -4.50
C GLY A 149 -1.15 0.81 -4.46
N GLY A 150 -2.29 0.13 -4.61
CA GLY A 150 -3.63 0.72 -4.56
C GLY A 150 -4.46 0.40 -5.80
N VAL A 151 -5.61 1.05 -5.92
CA VAL A 151 -6.63 0.64 -6.90
C VAL A 151 -6.26 0.92 -8.37
N ASN A 152 -5.37 1.86 -8.64
CA ASN A 152 -5.00 2.27 -10.00
C ASN A 152 -3.75 1.59 -10.56
N VAL A 153 -3.20 0.59 -9.85
CA VAL A 153 -1.96 -0.13 -10.23
C VAL A 153 -2.08 -0.76 -11.61
N LEU A 154 -3.26 -1.29 -11.94
CA LEU A 154 -3.52 -1.93 -13.23
C LEU A 154 -3.14 -1.05 -14.44
N ARG A 155 -3.33 0.27 -14.33
CA ARG A 155 -3.06 1.21 -15.41
C ARG A 155 -1.77 1.99 -15.24
N TYR A 156 -1.42 2.36 -14.01
CA TYR A 156 -0.36 3.33 -13.77
C TYR A 156 0.86 2.74 -13.04
N GLY A 157 0.76 1.50 -12.58
CA GLY A 157 1.79 0.85 -11.79
C GLY A 157 1.76 1.25 -10.32
N VAL A 158 2.69 0.69 -9.55
CA VAL A 158 2.88 0.98 -8.12
C VAL A 158 3.69 2.28 -7.94
N THR A 159 3.87 2.74 -6.69
CA THR A 159 4.59 3.99 -6.39
C THR A 159 5.96 4.06 -7.07
N ARG A 160 6.69 2.95 -7.18
CA ARG A 160 7.98 2.86 -7.88
C ARG A 160 7.92 3.34 -9.33
N ASP A 161 6.84 3.03 -10.04
CA ASP A 161 6.64 3.39 -11.44
C ASP A 161 6.26 4.87 -11.62
N LEU A 162 5.83 5.49 -10.52
CA LEU A 162 5.36 6.88 -10.47
C LEU A 162 6.45 7.87 -10.03
N VAL A 163 7.72 7.45 -9.93
CA VAL A 163 8.83 8.27 -9.43
C VAL A 163 9.92 8.45 -10.47
N LEU A 164 10.24 9.72 -10.75
CA LEU A 164 11.32 10.12 -11.65
C LEU A 164 12.63 10.34 -10.86
N GLY A 165 12.56 10.90 -9.67
CA GLY A 165 13.73 11.23 -8.87
C GLY A 165 13.48 11.14 -7.37
N LEU A 166 14.57 11.03 -6.60
CA LEU A 166 14.56 10.99 -5.14
C LEU A 166 15.68 11.86 -4.53
N GLU A 167 15.43 12.36 -3.33
CA GLU A 167 16.46 12.83 -2.41
C GLU A 167 16.43 11.95 -1.15
N VAL A 168 17.60 11.48 -0.73
CA VAL A 168 17.74 10.51 0.38
C VAL A 168 18.87 10.93 1.29
N ALA A 169 18.61 11.01 2.60
CA ALA A 169 19.65 11.12 3.61
C ALA A 169 20.15 9.72 3.99
N LEU A 170 21.46 9.48 3.83
CA LEU A 170 22.12 8.22 4.14
C LEU A 170 22.45 8.13 5.64
N ALA A 171 22.73 6.90 6.14
CA ALA A 171 23.03 6.68 7.55
C ALA A 171 24.20 7.53 8.07
N ASP A 172 25.19 7.83 7.24
CA ASP A 172 26.35 8.66 7.58
C ASP A 172 26.09 10.18 7.49
N GLY A 173 24.86 10.59 7.17
CA GLY A 173 24.45 11.97 7.04
C GLY A 173 24.62 12.58 5.64
N ARG A 174 25.25 11.90 4.68
CA ARG A 174 25.34 12.43 3.31
C ARG A 174 23.96 12.52 2.68
N LEU A 175 23.73 13.57 1.91
CA LEU A 175 22.53 13.71 1.09
C LEU A 175 22.82 13.20 -0.33
N LEU A 176 22.09 12.17 -0.73
CA LEU A 176 22.09 11.66 -2.09
C LEU A 176 20.96 12.36 -2.85
N ASN A 177 21.34 13.28 -3.74
CA ASN A 177 20.39 14.03 -4.56
C ASN A 177 20.28 13.40 -5.95
N LEU A 178 19.16 12.74 -6.19
CA LEU A 178 18.77 12.14 -7.47
C LEU A 178 17.49 12.81 -8.01
N MET A 179 17.25 14.09 -7.71
CA MET A 179 16.04 14.84 -8.04
C MET A 179 15.96 15.21 -9.54
N SER A 180 16.13 14.21 -10.40
CA SER A 180 15.99 14.34 -11.83
C SER A 180 14.54 14.14 -12.26
N ALA A 181 14.02 15.00 -13.14
CA ALA A 181 12.71 14.87 -13.77
C ALA A 181 12.76 14.17 -15.14
N LEU A 182 13.88 13.56 -15.48
CA LEU A 182 14.09 12.89 -16.76
C LEU A 182 13.33 11.56 -16.81
N ARG A 183 12.64 11.31 -17.92
CA ARG A 183 11.98 10.02 -18.19
C ARG A 183 12.94 8.93 -18.66
N LYS A 184 14.12 9.31 -19.17
CA LYS A 184 15.20 8.41 -19.60
C LYS A 184 16.50 8.90 -19.00
N ASN A 185 17.14 8.06 -18.17
CA ASN A 185 18.44 8.33 -17.58
C ASN A 185 19.21 7.01 -17.40
N ASN A 186 20.10 6.71 -18.34
CA ASN A 186 20.98 5.55 -18.30
C ASN A 186 22.41 5.91 -17.89
N THR A 187 22.58 7.00 -17.14
CA THR A 187 23.89 7.45 -16.64
C THR A 187 24.24 6.72 -15.34
N GLY A 188 24.62 5.45 -15.44
CA GLY A 188 24.94 4.58 -14.31
C GLY A 188 23.75 3.79 -13.75
N TYR A 189 23.93 3.24 -12.55
CA TYR A 189 22.88 2.48 -11.86
C TYR A 189 21.72 3.39 -11.43
N ASP A 190 20.50 2.89 -11.53
CA ASP A 190 19.32 3.60 -11.04
C ASP A 190 19.17 3.47 -9.52
N LEU A 191 19.96 4.26 -8.79
CA LEU A 191 20.09 4.17 -7.34
C LEU A 191 18.80 4.45 -6.58
N LYS A 192 17.82 5.22 -7.14
CA LYS A 192 16.55 5.44 -6.46
C LYS A 192 15.80 4.15 -6.15
N GLN A 193 16.01 3.10 -6.97
CA GLN A 193 15.34 1.81 -6.82
C GLN A 193 15.76 1.05 -5.56
N ILE A 194 16.91 1.39 -4.98
CA ILE A 194 17.42 0.77 -3.74
C ILE A 194 16.62 1.23 -2.52
N PHE A 195 16.12 2.46 -2.53
CA PHE A 195 15.46 3.08 -1.39
C PHE A 195 13.93 2.94 -1.42
N ILE A 196 13.34 2.76 -2.63
CA ILE A 196 11.90 2.55 -2.78
C ILE A 196 11.56 1.13 -2.32
N GLY A 197 10.67 1.02 -1.31
CA GLY A 197 10.32 -0.26 -0.70
C GLY A 197 11.32 -0.74 0.36
N ALA A 198 12.32 0.09 0.75
CA ALA A 198 13.29 -0.24 1.79
C ALA A 198 12.81 0.05 3.22
N GLU A 199 11.61 0.58 3.40
CA GLU A 199 10.96 0.86 4.68
C GLU A 199 11.85 1.68 5.66
N GLY A 200 12.65 2.62 5.12
CA GLY A 200 13.53 3.45 5.92
C GLY A 200 14.77 2.74 6.50
N THR A 201 15.06 1.50 6.09
CA THR A 201 16.19 0.73 6.61
C THR A 201 17.52 1.01 5.90
N LEU A 202 17.49 1.57 4.69
CA LEU A 202 18.69 1.85 3.88
C LEU A 202 19.01 3.33 3.74
N GLY A 203 18.06 4.21 4.05
CA GLY A 203 18.15 5.67 3.98
C GLY A 203 16.80 6.29 4.32
N VAL A 204 16.79 7.59 4.59
CA VAL A 204 15.58 8.37 4.87
C VAL A 204 15.26 9.22 3.64
N ILE A 205 14.14 8.93 2.96
CA ILE A 205 13.66 9.72 1.82
C ILE A 205 13.20 11.08 2.32
N THR A 206 13.74 12.17 1.76
CA THR A 206 13.44 13.54 2.14
C THR A 206 12.63 14.29 1.08
N ALA A 207 12.78 13.93 -0.21
CA ALA A 207 11.99 14.50 -1.30
C ALA A 207 11.90 13.54 -2.49
N ALA A 208 10.94 13.80 -3.38
CA ALA A 208 10.77 13.04 -4.62
C ALA A 208 10.33 13.92 -5.78
N VAL A 209 10.62 13.48 -7.00
CA VAL A 209 9.98 13.96 -8.23
C VAL A 209 8.98 12.91 -8.69
N LEU A 210 7.71 13.24 -8.63
CA LEU A 210 6.58 12.39 -9.01
C LEU A 210 6.26 12.57 -10.49
N LYS A 211 5.87 11.46 -11.13
CA LYS A 211 5.37 11.43 -12.50
C LYS A 211 3.87 11.71 -12.46
N LEU A 212 3.44 12.69 -13.24
CA LEU A 212 2.05 13.03 -13.42
C LEU A 212 1.53 12.56 -14.78
N PHE A 213 0.21 12.54 -14.91
CA PHE A 213 -0.52 12.21 -16.12
C PHE A 213 -1.58 13.28 -16.40
N PRO A 214 -2.06 13.43 -17.65
CA PRO A 214 -3.24 14.24 -17.91
C PRO A 214 -4.43 13.72 -17.06
N ALA A 215 -5.19 14.64 -16.47
CA ALA A 215 -6.41 14.28 -15.77
C ALA A 215 -7.40 13.64 -16.76
N PRO A 216 -8.05 12.51 -16.41
CA PRO A 216 -9.05 11.92 -17.29
C PRO A 216 -10.28 12.85 -17.40
N GLU A 217 -10.79 13.00 -18.63
CA GLU A 217 -12.00 13.80 -18.92
C GLU A 217 -13.28 12.97 -18.75
N ALA A 218 -13.16 11.64 -18.86
CA ALA A 218 -14.25 10.70 -18.71
C ALA A 218 -13.87 9.56 -17.77
N CYS A 219 -14.86 9.13 -16.99
CA CYS A 219 -14.75 7.98 -16.09
C CYS A 219 -16.06 7.20 -16.14
N THR A 220 -15.99 5.90 -16.35
CA THR A 220 -17.15 5.01 -16.27
C THR A 220 -16.88 3.90 -15.29
N THR A 221 -17.88 3.56 -14.48
CA THR A 221 -17.78 2.52 -13.44
C THR A 221 -18.94 1.57 -13.56
N ALA A 222 -18.68 0.26 -13.53
CA ALA A 222 -19.69 -0.76 -13.52
C ALA A 222 -19.50 -1.73 -12.34
N PHE A 223 -20.61 -2.25 -11.83
CA PHE A 223 -20.66 -3.35 -10.88
C PHE A 223 -21.22 -4.57 -11.59
N VAL A 224 -20.47 -5.65 -11.65
CA VAL A 224 -20.69 -6.77 -12.57
C VAL A 224 -20.76 -8.07 -11.78
N ALA A 225 -21.86 -8.84 -11.96
CA ALA A 225 -21.97 -10.19 -11.43
C ALA A 225 -21.21 -11.18 -12.31
N VAL A 226 -20.32 -11.97 -11.72
CA VAL A 226 -19.55 -13.02 -12.41
C VAL A 226 -19.74 -14.37 -11.73
N PRO A 227 -19.77 -15.49 -12.48
CA PRO A 227 -20.01 -16.81 -11.89
C PRO A 227 -18.81 -17.34 -11.09
N SER A 228 -17.59 -16.87 -11.35
CA SER A 228 -16.37 -17.35 -10.70
C SER A 228 -15.20 -16.36 -10.85
N PRO A 229 -14.14 -16.47 -10.02
CA PRO A 229 -12.91 -15.72 -10.22
C PRO A 229 -12.25 -15.99 -11.58
N GLY A 230 -12.40 -17.21 -12.12
CA GLY A 230 -11.91 -17.55 -13.47
C GLY A 230 -12.66 -16.79 -14.57
N ALA A 231 -13.97 -16.54 -14.40
CA ALA A 231 -14.71 -15.69 -15.30
C ALA A 231 -14.27 -14.22 -15.19
N ALA A 232 -13.97 -13.75 -13.97
CA ALA A 232 -13.43 -12.38 -13.75
C ALA A 232 -12.09 -12.17 -14.47
N VAL A 233 -11.16 -13.13 -14.38
CA VAL A 233 -9.86 -13.05 -15.07
C VAL A 233 -10.03 -12.99 -16.60
N ARG A 234 -10.92 -13.80 -17.16
CA ARG A 234 -11.22 -13.76 -18.61
C ARG A 234 -11.89 -12.44 -19.02
N LEU A 235 -12.84 -11.98 -18.21
CA LEU A 235 -13.49 -10.68 -18.42
C LEU A 235 -12.48 -9.54 -18.45
N LEU A 236 -11.51 -9.53 -17.54
CA LEU A 236 -10.44 -8.54 -17.53
C LEU A 236 -9.67 -8.51 -18.85
N ALA A 237 -9.26 -9.68 -19.34
CA ALA A 237 -8.53 -9.79 -20.60
C ALA A 237 -9.35 -9.26 -21.80
N ASP A 238 -10.64 -9.59 -21.87
CA ASP A 238 -11.55 -9.08 -22.88
C ASP A 238 -11.71 -7.55 -22.79
N LEU A 239 -11.88 -7.00 -21.58
CA LEU A 239 -12.02 -5.56 -21.35
C LEU A 239 -10.73 -4.79 -21.64
N GLN A 240 -9.57 -5.30 -21.27
CA GLN A 240 -8.28 -4.67 -21.60
C GLN A 240 -8.08 -4.61 -23.11
N SER A 241 -8.38 -5.69 -23.83
CA SER A 241 -8.27 -5.75 -25.28
C SER A 241 -9.23 -4.76 -25.98
N SER A 242 -10.51 -4.75 -25.56
CA SER A 242 -11.54 -3.91 -26.19
C SER A 242 -11.40 -2.43 -25.84
N SER A 243 -10.91 -2.08 -24.64
CA SER A 243 -10.74 -0.69 -24.20
C SER A 243 -9.42 -0.06 -24.62
N GLY A 244 -8.49 -0.81 -25.21
CA GLY A 244 -7.14 -0.29 -25.50
C GLY A 244 -6.37 0.15 -24.27
N GLY A 245 -6.56 -0.54 -23.13
CA GLY A 245 -5.87 -0.25 -21.88
C GLY A 245 -6.48 0.89 -21.04
N GLN A 246 -7.75 1.20 -21.24
CA GLN A 246 -8.44 2.26 -20.47
C GLN A 246 -8.94 1.77 -19.09
N ILE A 247 -8.91 0.46 -18.80
CA ILE A 247 -9.31 -0.07 -17.49
C ILE A 247 -8.31 0.40 -16.43
N SER A 248 -8.77 1.21 -15.50
CA SER A 248 -7.95 1.76 -14.40
C SER A 248 -8.04 0.96 -13.11
N ALA A 249 -9.20 0.35 -12.83
CA ALA A 249 -9.42 -0.50 -11.66
C ALA A 249 -10.26 -1.73 -12.00
N PHE A 250 -9.96 -2.86 -11.33
CA PHE A 250 -10.69 -4.11 -11.51
C PHE A 250 -10.64 -4.94 -10.22
N GLU A 251 -11.71 -4.83 -9.42
CA GLU A 251 -11.79 -5.27 -8.04
C GLU A 251 -12.69 -6.48 -7.87
N LEU A 252 -12.15 -7.59 -7.38
CA LEU A 252 -12.92 -8.80 -7.06
C LEU A 252 -13.64 -8.64 -5.71
N ILE A 253 -14.92 -9.01 -5.67
CA ILE A 253 -15.79 -8.90 -4.51
C ILE A 253 -16.54 -10.23 -4.32
N PRO A 254 -16.37 -10.95 -3.18
CA PRO A 254 -17.17 -12.14 -2.89
C PRO A 254 -18.54 -11.75 -2.34
N ARG A 255 -19.54 -12.59 -2.55
CA ARG A 255 -20.89 -12.38 -2.01
C ARG A 255 -20.89 -12.11 -0.51
N ILE A 256 -20.18 -12.91 0.26
CA ILE A 256 -20.07 -12.74 1.71
C ILE A 256 -19.52 -11.35 2.08
N GLY A 257 -18.57 -10.79 1.32
CA GLY A 257 -18.03 -9.45 1.56
C GLY A 257 -19.10 -8.38 1.36
N LEU A 258 -19.88 -8.48 0.28
CA LEU A 258 -21.00 -7.58 0.02
C LEU A 258 -22.08 -7.68 1.11
N ASP A 259 -22.42 -8.89 1.57
CA ASP A 259 -23.39 -9.11 2.66
C ASP A 259 -22.92 -8.47 3.97
N LEU A 260 -21.62 -8.54 4.29
CA LEU A 260 -21.06 -7.87 5.47
C LEU A 260 -21.15 -6.35 5.35
N VAL A 261 -20.86 -5.79 4.19
CA VAL A 261 -21.01 -4.34 3.95
C VAL A 261 -22.46 -3.91 4.12
N MET A 262 -23.41 -4.60 3.50
CA MET A 262 -24.83 -4.29 3.66
C MET A 262 -25.33 -4.41 5.10
N ARG A 263 -24.76 -5.31 5.90
CA ARG A 263 -25.10 -5.50 7.30
C ARG A 263 -24.56 -4.42 8.22
N HIS A 264 -23.34 -3.97 7.99
CA HIS A 264 -22.61 -3.13 8.93
C HIS A 264 -22.44 -1.67 8.51
N ILE A 265 -22.68 -1.34 7.23
CA ILE A 265 -22.51 0.01 6.69
C ILE A 265 -23.88 0.60 6.35
N ALA A 266 -24.22 1.68 7.02
CA ALA A 266 -25.51 2.33 6.83
C ALA A 266 -25.67 2.83 5.39
N GLY A 267 -26.84 2.55 4.79
CA GLY A 267 -27.17 2.98 3.42
C GLY A 267 -26.60 2.10 2.31
N ALA A 268 -25.76 1.11 2.62
CA ALA A 268 -25.28 0.14 1.64
C ALA A 268 -26.41 -0.73 1.12
N ARG A 269 -26.47 -0.96 -0.19
CA ARG A 269 -27.50 -1.77 -0.87
C ARG A 269 -26.84 -2.61 -1.96
N ASP A 270 -27.42 -3.78 -2.23
CA ASP A 270 -27.05 -4.56 -3.42
C ASP A 270 -27.42 -3.77 -4.67
N PRO A 271 -26.48 -3.47 -5.56
CA PRO A 271 -26.77 -2.74 -6.79
C PRO A 271 -27.47 -3.62 -7.85
N LEU A 272 -27.48 -4.95 -7.68
CA LEU A 272 -28.07 -5.91 -8.62
C LEU A 272 -29.29 -6.59 -8.00
N SER A 273 -30.24 -6.95 -8.84
CA SER A 273 -31.51 -7.55 -8.44
C SER A 273 -31.40 -9.01 -7.98
N LYS A 274 -30.37 -9.72 -8.47
CA LYS A 274 -30.13 -11.12 -8.13
C LYS A 274 -28.73 -11.29 -7.55
N PRO A 275 -28.59 -12.04 -6.44
CA PRO A 275 -27.30 -12.33 -5.87
C PRO A 275 -26.45 -13.21 -6.79
N SER A 276 -25.13 -12.95 -6.84
CA SER A 276 -24.12 -13.75 -7.51
C SER A 276 -23.06 -14.21 -6.50
N PRO A 277 -22.35 -15.34 -6.72
CA PRO A 277 -21.28 -15.75 -5.82
C PRO A 277 -20.11 -14.75 -5.80
N TRP A 278 -19.86 -14.10 -6.93
CA TRP A 278 -18.78 -13.14 -7.10
C TRP A 278 -19.23 -11.92 -7.90
N TYR A 279 -18.54 -10.82 -7.67
CA TYR A 279 -18.74 -9.57 -8.40
C TYR A 279 -17.39 -8.97 -8.76
N VAL A 280 -17.42 -8.08 -9.75
CA VAL A 280 -16.30 -7.22 -10.10
C VAL A 280 -16.79 -5.77 -10.11
N LEU A 281 -16.06 -4.88 -9.43
CA LEU A 281 -16.13 -3.45 -9.66
C LEU A 281 -15.08 -3.10 -10.70
N VAL A 282 -15.49 -2.59 -11.85
CA VAL A 282 -14.60 -2.19 -12.93
C VAL A 282 -14.73 -0.69 -13.19
N GLU A 283 -13.59 -0.03 -13.36
CA GLU A 283 -13.53 1.38 -13.73
C GLU A 283 -12.63 1.57 -14.96
N ALA A 284 -13.11 2.36 -15.90
CA ALA A 284 -12.35 2.80 -17.07
C ALA A 284 -12.28 4.34 -17.08
N THR A 285 -11.08 4.87 -17.38
CA THR A 285 -10.84 6.31 -17.41
C THR A 285 -10.15 6.70 -18.71
N GLY A 286 -10.43 7.90 -19.24
CA GLY A 286 -9.81 8.34 -20.49
C GLY A 286 -10.23 9.73 -20.95
N ALA A 287 -9.95 10.07 -22.21
CA ALA A 287 -10.43 11.27 -22.85
C ALA A 287 -11.92 11.12 -23.22
N ALA A 288 -12.67 12.21 -23.20
CA ALA A 288 -14.11 12.24 -23.50
C ALA A 288 -14.48 11.58 -24.84
N ARG A 289 -13.60 11.70 -25.86
CA ARG A 289 -13.80 11.11 -27.20
C ARG A 289 -13.85 9.58 -27.23
N PHE A 290 -13.51 8.89 -26.16
CA PHE A 290 -13.52 7.42 -26.12
C PHE A 290 -14.89 6.81 -25.83
N GLU A 291 -15.91 7.63 -25.53
CA GLU A 291 -17.29 7.18 -25.26
C GLU A 291 -17.32 5.93 -24.33
N LEU A 292 -16.60 6.04 -23.21
CA LEU A 292 -16.28 4.90 -22.32
C LEU A 292 -17.52 4.13 -21.86
N ASP A 293 -18.65 4.83 -21.63
CA ASP A 293 -19.91 4.19 -21.20
C ASP A 293 -20.40 3.20 -22.26
N SER A 294 -20.52 3.66 -23.51
CA SER A 294 -21.00 2.82 -24.62
C SER A 294 -20.03 1.67 -24.92
N ALA A 295 -18.72 1.95 -24.85
CA ALA A 295 -17.69 0.93 -25.07
C ALA A 295 -17.71 -0.16 -23.98
N LEU A 296 -17.84 0.24 -22.70
CA LEU A 296 -17.92 -0.71 -21.58
C LEU A 296 -19.22 -1.51 -21.65
N GLU A 297 -20.37 -0.87 -21.92
CA GLU A 297 -21.67 -1.53 -22.05
C GLU A 297 -21.65 -2.59 -23.18
N ALA A 298 -21.14 -2.25 -24.35
CA ALA A 298 -20.98 -3.20 -25.45
C ALA A 298 -20.07 -4.39 -25.11
N SER A 299 -18.96 -4.11 -24.42
CA SER A 299 -18.02 -5.17 -23.99
C SER A 299 -18.64 -6.11 -22.96
N LEU A 300 -19.40 -5.58 -21.99
CA LEU A 300 -20.12 -6.37 -20.99
C LEU A 300 -21.25 -7.18 -21.61
N ALA A 301 -21.97 -6.66 -22.60
CA ALA A 301 -22.99 -7.40 -23.36
C ALA A 301 -22.36 -8.60 -24.09
N SER A 302 -21.25 -8.37 -24.80
CA SER A 302 -20.51 -9.48 -25.45
C SER A 302 -19.99 -10.50 -24.45
N ALA A 303 -19.51 -10.07 -23.28
CA ALA A 303 -19.05 -10.97 -22.22
C ALA A 303 -20.22 -11.78 -21.61
N SER A 304 -21.43 -11.22 -21.56
CA SER A 304 -22.63 -11.93 -21.12
C SER A 304 -23.02 -13.04 -22.10
N GLU A 305 -22.92 -12.81 -23.41
CA GLU A 305 -23.15 -13.86 -24.43
C GLU A 305 -22.15 -15.03 -24.29
N LYS A 306 -20.93 -14.76 -23.80
CA LYS A 306 -19.90 -15.78 -23.50
C LYS A 306 -20.09 -16.47 -22.15
N GLY A 307 -21.10 -16.06 -21.35
CA GLY A 307 -21.34 -16.59 -20.01
C GLY A 307 -20.34 -16.13 -18.95
N LEU A 308 -19.57 -15.07 -19.21
CA LEU A 308 -18.63 -14.49 -18.24
C LEU A 308 -19.32 -13.51 -17.29
N VAL A 309 -20.44 -12.89 -17.72
CA VAL A 309 -21.22 -11.90 -16.98
C VAL A 309 -22.63 -12.38 -16.84
N GLY A 310 -23.15 -12.39 -15.60
CA GLY A 310 -24.56 -12.76 -15.32
C GLY A 310 -25.49 -11.56 -15.31
N ASP A 311 -25.02 -10.43 -14.75
CA ASP A 311 -25.76 -9.15 -14.66
C ASP A 311 -24.75 -8.01 -14.46
N ALA A 312 -25.13 -6.79 -14.82
CA ALA A 312 -24.27 -5.63 -14.64
C ALA A 312 -25.07 -4.33 -14.52
N VAL A 313 -24.55 -3.37 -13.75
CA VAL A 313 -25.06 -2.01 -13.67
C VAL A 313 -23.92 -1.00 -13.87
N LEU A 314 -24.16 0.01 -14.71
CA LEU A 314 -23.25 1.14 -14.90
C LEU A 314 -23.72 2.33 -14.07
N ALA A 315 -22.77 2.98 -13.39
CA ALA A 315 -23.04 4.26 -12.72
C ALA A 315 -23.35 5.34 -13.76
N LYS A 316 -24.46 6.06 -13.59
CA LYS A 316 -24.89 7.16 -14.47
C LYS A 316 -24.67 8.54 -13.84
N SER A 317 -24.08 8.58 -12.65
CA SER A 317 -23.73 9.82 -11.94
C SER A 317 -22.58 9.57 -10.98
N GLU A 318 -21.89 10.65 -10.56
CA GLU A 318 -20.81 10.57 -9.57
C GLU A 318 -21.29 10.00 -8.22
N ASN A 319 -22.54 10.32 -7.81
CA ASN A 319 -23.11 9.75 -6.59
C ASN A 319 -23.30 8.22 -6.70
N GLN A 320 -23.72 7.71 -7.84
CA GLN A 320 -23.83 6.27 -8.07
C GLN A 320 -22.45 5.62 -8.12
N ARG A 321 -21.47 6.26 -8.78
CA ARG A 321 -20.09 5.82 -8.80
C ARG A 321 -19.53 5.70 -7.37
N ALA A 322 -19.65 6.76 -6.58
CA ALA A 322 -19.22 6.78 -5.18
C ALA A 322 -19.91 5.68 -4.35
N ALA A 323 -21.20 5.43 -4.58
CA ALA A 323 -21.95 4.37 -3.91
C ALA A 323 -21.41 2.97 -4.27
N LEU A 324 -21.07 2.71 -5.53
CA LEU A 324 -20.46 1.44 -5.95
C LEU A 324 -19.07 1.25 -5.33
N TRP A 325 -18.22 2.27 -5.34
CA TRP A 325 -16.91 2.22 -4.70
C TRP A 325 -17.02 2.03 -3.19
N SER A 326 -17.98 2.66 -2.54
CA SER A 326 -18.22 2.50 -1.10
C SER A 326 -18.46 1.04 -0.70
N LEU A 327 -19.07 0.22 -1.57
CA LEU A 327 -19.23 -1.23 -1.31
C LEU A 327 -17.89 -1.94 -1.21
N ARG A 328 -16.93 -1.58 -2.07
CA ARG A 328 -15.59 -2.18 -2.08
C ARG A 328 -14.70 -1.64 -0.94
N GLU A 329 -14.69 -0.34 -0.75
CA GLU A 329 -13.82 0.34 0.21
C GLU A 329 -14.17 -0.02 1.67
N ASN A 330 -15.45 -0.20 1.98
CA ASN A 330 -15.90 -0.53 3.33
C ASN A 330 -15.76 -2.01 3.72
N MET A 331 -15.26 -2.89 2.86
CA MET A 331 -15.14 -4.32 3.19
C MET A 331 -14.25 -4.59 4.40
N SER A 332 -13.11 -3.90 4.51
CA SER A 332 -12.19 -4.07 5.65
C SER A 332 -12.81 -3.62 6.97
N GLU A 333 -13.58 -2.52 6.95
CA GLU A 333 -14.30 -2.00 8.12
C GLU A 333 -15.50 -2.89 8.49
N ALA A 334 -16.28 -3.33 7.51
CA ALA A 334 -17.39 -4.25 7.72
C ALA A 334 -16.92 -5.58 8.32
N GLN A 335 -15.79 -6.12 7.83
CA GLN A 335 -15.19 -7.32 8.39
C GLN A 335 -14.68 -7.10 9.82
N LYS A 336 -14.14 -5.91 10.15
CA LYS A 336 -13.73 -5.56 11.52
C LYS A 336 -14.92 -5.56 12.47
N ARG A 337 -16.07 -5.01 12.04
CA ARG A 337 -17.32 -5.00 12.84
C ARG A 337 -17.95 -6.39 12.98
N GLU A 338 -17.69 -7.30 12.08
CA GLU A 338 -18.16 -8.69 12.14
C GLU A 338 -17.42 -9.51 13.19
N GLY A 339 -16.24 -9.07 13.66
CA GLY A 339 -15.47 -9.71 14.73
C GLY A 339 -14.07 -10.17 14.30
N ALA A 340 -13.57 -11.22 14.97
CA ALA A 340 -12.21 -11.71 14.76
C ALA A 340 -11.95 -12.13 13.31
N SER A 341 -10.83 -11.66 12.77
CA SER A 341 -10.44 -11.98 11.38
C SER A 341 -8.93 -12.14 11.25
N ILE A 342 -8.51 -13.11 10.44
CA ILE A 342 -7.11 -13.30 10.01
C ILE A 342 -6.99 -12.75 8.60
N LYS A 343 -6.06 -11.83 8.40
CA LYS A 343 -5.92 -11.06 7.18
C LYS A 343 -4.59 -11.30 6.52
N HIS A 344 -4.62 -11.54 5.21
CA HIS A 344 -3.44 -11.67 4.36
C HIS A 344 -3.50 -10.63 3.25
N ASP A 345 -2.35 -10.12 2.90
CA ASP A 345 -2.11 -9.27 1.75
C ASP A 345 -1.06 -9.97 0.89
N VAL A 346 -1.54 -10.68 -0.13
CA VAL A 346 -0.71 -11.56 -0.97
C VAL A 346 -0.94 -11.29 -2.44
N SER A 347 0.04 -11.60 -3.27
CA SER A 347 -0.15 -11.58 -4.72
C SER A 347 0.34 -12.87 -5.36
N VAL A 348 -0.37 -13.28 -6.42
CA VAL A 348 0.00 -14.39 -7.31
C VAL A 348 -0.18 -13.92 -8.76
N PRO A 349 0.42 -14.60 -9.75
CA PRO A 349 0.12 -14.29 -11.15
C PRO A 349 -1.39 -14.25 -11.39
N VAL A 350 -1.89 -13.26 -12.12
CA VAL A 350 -3.33 -13.03 -12.35
C VAL A 350 -4.03 -14.32 -12.83
N SER A 351 -3.40 -15.07 -13.72
CA SER A 351 -3.92 -16.34 -14.23
C SER A 351 -4.04 -17.44 -13.16
N ALA A 352 -3.26 -17.35 -12.08
CA ALA A 352 -3.26 -18.32 -10.99
C ALA A 352 -4.26 -17.98 -9.88
N VAL A 353 -4.83 -16.76 -9.87
CA VAL A 353 -5.76 -16.31 -8.80
C VAL A 353 -6.91 -17.28 -8.56
N PRO A 354 -7.61 -17.83 -9.59
CA PRO A 354 -8.73 -18.75 -9.36
C PRO A 354 -8.30 -20.00 -8.60
N GLU A 355 -7.23 -20.66 -9.02
CA GLU A 355 -6.71 -21.88 -8.39
C GLU A 355 -6.14 -21.59 -6.99
N PHE A 356 -5.44 -20.46 -6.82
CA PHE A 356 -4.97 -20.00 -5.51
C PHE A 356 -6.13 -19.85 -4.52
N LEU A 357 -7.21 -19.15 -4.91
CA LEU A 357 -8.38 -18.95 -4.05
C LEU A 357 -9.01 -20.30 -3.64
N GLU A 358 -9.13 -21.23 -4.56
CA GLU A 358 -9.67 -22.57 -4.28
C GLU A 358 -8.78 -23.35 -3.31
N ARG A 359 -7.50 -23.51 -3.63
CA ARG A 359 -6.54 -24.29 -2.83
C ARG A 359 -6.32 -23.69 -1.44
N ALA A 360 -6.10 -22.38 -1.35
CA ALA A 360 -5.86 -21.71 -0.09
C ALA A 360 -7.11 -21.72 0.81
N THR A 361 -8.32 -21.56 0.22
CA THR A 361 -9.58 -21.70 0.98
C THR A 361 -9.75 -23.11 1.52
N ALA A 362 -9.51 -24.14 0.72
CA ALA A 362 -9.60 -25.53 1.16
C ALA A 362 -8.60 -25.83 2.30
N ALA A 363 -7.37 -25.32 2.22
CA ALA A 363 -6.36 -25.48 3.27
C ALA A 363 -6.79 -24.84 4.60
N VAL A 364 -7.30 -23.60 4.56
CA VAL A 364 -7.77 -22.92 5.77
C VAL A 364 -9.02 -23.60 6.37
N LEU A 365 -9.99 -24.01 5.54
CA LEU A 365 -11.18 -24.71 6.01
C LEU A 365 -10.88 -26.09 6.60
N LYS A 366 -9.84 -26.76 6.11
CA LYS A 366 -9.32 -28.01 6.70
C LYS A 366 -8.73 -27.74 8.09
N ALA A 367 -7.98 -26.66 8.24
CA ALA A 367 -7.39 -26.26 9.52
C ALA A 367 -8.45 -25.76 10.50
N VAL A 368 -9.37 -24.90 10.04
CA VAL A 368 -10.43 -24.30 10.87
C VAL A 368 -11.79 -24.51 10.19
N PRO A 369 -12.47 -25.64 10.45
CA PRO A 369 -13.81 -25.86 9.94
C PRO A 369 -14.78 -24.75 10.35
N GLY A 370 -15.55 -24.25 9.37
CA GLY A 370 -16.51 -23.16 9.59
C GLY A 370 -15.91 -21.75 9.56
N ALA A 371 -14.61 -21.58 9.36
CA ALA A 371 -14.03 -20.27 9.04
C ALA A 371 -14.69 -19.70 7.76
N ARG A 372 -14.92 -18.39 7.74
CA ARG A 372 -15.67 -17.73 6.67
C ARG A 372 -14.72 -16.96 5.76
N PRO A 373 -14.50 -17.41 4.48
CA PRO A 373 -13.61 -16.74 3.56
C PRO A 373 -14.22 -15.40 3.10
N VAL A 374 -13.45 -14.32 3.25
CA VAL A 374 -13.80 -12.95 2.79
C VAL A 374 -12.63 -12.47 1.92
N SER A 375 -12.42 -13.16 0.79
CA SER A 375 -11.29 -12.90 -0.10
C SER A 375 -11.70 -11.91 -1.19
N PHE A 376 -11.13 -10.71 -1.17
CA PHE A 376 -11.42 -9.64 -2.11
C PHE A 376 -10.13 -8.93 -2.51
N GLY A 377 -10.14 -8.09 -3.54
CA GLY A 377 -8.97 -7.27 -3.87
C GLY A 377 -8.78 -6.98 -5.34
N HIS A 378 -7.57 -6.51 -5.62
CA HIS A 378 -7.12 -6.03 -6.93
C HIS A 378 -6.80 -7.22 -7.86
N ILE A 379 -7.83 -7.98 -8.28
CA ILE A 379 -7.61 -9.16 -9.14
C ILE A 379 -6.91 -8.77 -10.46
N GLY A 380 -7.00 -7.50 -10.86
CA GLY A 380 -6.36 -6.98 -12.07
C GLY A 380 -4.84 -7.07 -12.08
N ASP A 381 -4.20 -7.01 -10.90
CA ASP A 381 -2.75 -7.15 -10.73
C ASP A 381 -2.34 -8.36 -9.89
N GLY A 382 -3.32 -9.20 -9.51
CA GLY A 382 -3.10 -10.43 -8.76
C GLY A 382 -3.00 -10.25 -7.24
N ASN A 383 -3.18 -9.05 -6.72
CA ASN A 383 -3.22 -8.79 -5.27
C ASN A 383 -4.57 -9.17 -4.69
N ILE A 384 -4.56 -10.06 -3.71
CA ILE A 384 -5.75 -10.53 -3.00
C ILE A 384 -5.58 -10.29 -1.50
N HIS A 385 -6.51 -9.55 -0.92
CA HIS A 385 -6.73 -9.50 0.52
C HIS A 385 -7.45 -10.80 0.92
N PHE A 386 -6.65 -11.84 1.11
CA PHE A 386 -7.12 -13.19 1.36
C PHE A 386 -7.45 -13.34 2.86
N ASN A 387 -8.64 -12.92 3.24
CA ASN A 387 -9.07 -12.80 4.62
C ASN A 387 -10.05 -13.90 5.02
N PHE A 388 -10.05 -14.25 6.31
CA PHE A 388 -11.03 -15.11 6.94
C PHE A 388 -11.60 -14.46 8.20
N SER A 389 -12.91 -14.54 8.36
CA SER A 389 -13.58 -14.26 9.65
C SER A 389 -13.77 -15.56 10.43
N SER A 390 -13.83 -15.45 11.76
CA SER A 390 -14.09 -16.59 12.64
C SER A 390 -15.40 -17.28 12.28
N PRO A 391 -15.58 -18.58 12.63
CA PRO A 391 -16.87 -19.26 12.55
C PRO A 391 -17.97 -18.47 13.25
N THR A 392 -19.19 -18.50 12.71
CA THR A 392 -20.35 -17.83 13.34
C THR A 392 -20.59 -18.39 14.74
N GLY A 393 -20.63 -17.50 15.75
CA GLY A 393 -20.78 -17.91 17.16
C GLY A 393 -19.55 -18.58 17.77
N GLY A 394 -18.42 -18.64 17.04
CA GLY A 394 -17.17 -19.22 17.53
C GLY A 394 -16.39 -18.29 18.46
N ASP A 395 -15.43 -18.85 19.19
CA ASP A 395 -14.49 -18.10 20.03
C ASP A 395 -13.46 -17.37 19.13
N GLY A 396 -13.57 -16.04 19.09
CA GLY A 396 -12.66 -15.19 18.31
C GLY A 396 -11.22 -15.22 18.81
N ALA A 397 -10.99 -15.37 20.11
CA ALA A 397 -9.64 -15.44 20.68
C ALA A 397 -8.96 -16.76 20.30
N ALA A 398 -9.68 -17.88 20.40
CA ALA A 398 -9.19 -19.18 19.95
C ALA A 398 -8.91 -19.20 18.44
N PHE A 399 -9.71 -18.50 17.63
CA PHE A 399 -9.46 -18.35 16.20
C PHE A 399 -8.17 -17.55 15.94
N LEU A 400 -7.98 -16.41 16.61
CA LEU A 400 -6.78 -15.59 16.46
C LEU A 400 -5.51 -16.28 16.97
N ALA A 401 -5.61 -17.16 17.96
CA ALA A 401 -4.47 -17.96 18.43
C ALA A 401 -3.89 -18.89 17.35
N ARG A 402 -4.66 -19.19 16.30
CA ARG A 402 -4.22 -19.99 15.14
C ARG A 402 -3.65 -19.15 13.99
N TRP A 403 -3.36 -17.85 14.23
CA TRP A 403 -2.89 -16.93 13.21
C TRP A 403 -1.66 -17.46 12.44
N GLU A 404 -0.64 -17.88 13.18
CA GLU A 404 0.64 -18.31 12.55
C GLU A 404 0.46 -19.58 11.70
N GLU A 405 -0.34 -20.53 12.18
CA GLU A 405 -0.64 -21.77 11.44
C GLU A 405 -1.36 -21.47 10.13
N ILE A 406 -2.41 -20.64 10.18
CA ILE A 406 -3.20 -20.26 9.00
C ILE A 406 -2.33 -19.44 8.04
N GLN A 407 -1.58 -18.48 8.57
CA GLN A 407 -0.69 -17.64 7.78
C GLN A 407 0.34 -18.49 7.04
N ARG A 408 0.94 -19.48 7.72
CA ARG A 408 1.91 -20.38 7.11
C ARG A 408 1.30 -21.20 5.98
N ALA A 409 0.12 -21.80 6.20
CA ALA A 409 -0.56 -22.59 5.19
C ALA A 409 -0.90 -21.77 3.93
N VAL A 410 -1.32 -20.52 4.09
CA VAL A 410 -1.60 -19.61 2.98
C VAL A 410 -0.32 -19.21 2.26
N HIS A 411 0.73 -18.81 2.99
CA HIS A 411 1.99 -18.34 2.42
C HIS A 411 2.75 -19.45 1.68
N ASP A 412 2.68 -20.69 2.15
CA ASP A 412 3.26 -21.84 1.45
C ASP A 412 2.60 -22.03 0.07
N ILE A 413 1.27 -21.92 0.00
CA ILE A 413 0.54 -22.01 -1.28
C ILE A 413 0.89 -20.80 -2.18
N VAL A 414 0.96 -19.59 -1.64
CA VAL A 414 1.41 -18.40 -2.40
C VAL A 414 2.79 -18.63 -3.02
N HIS A 415 3.71 -19.20 -2.25
CA HIS A 415 5.06 -19.50 -2.72
C HIS A 415 5.08 -20.53 -3.85
N GLU A 416 4.24 -21.59 -3.76
CA GLU A 416 4.09 -22.59 -4.84
C GLU A 416 3.66 -21.96 -6.17
N PHE A 417 2.86 -20.89 -6.13
CA PHE A 417 2.47 -20.13 -7.32
C PHE A 417 3.50 -19.08 -7.75
N GLY A 418 4.68 -19.01 -7.11
CA GLY A 418 5.68 -17.98 -7.38
C GLY A 418 5.22 -16.58 -6.95
N GLY A 419 4.29 -16.50 -6.01
CA GLY A 419 3.68 -15.26 -5.54
C GLY A 419 4.49 -14.56 -4.43
N SER A 420 3.92 -13.47 -3.91
CA SER A 420 4.46 -12.68 -2.81
C SER A 420 3.58 -12.77 -1.57
N ILE A 421 4.22 -12.96 -0.41
CA ILE A 421 3.56 -12.94 0.89
C ILE A 421 3.23 -11.53 1.38
N SER A 422 3.63 -10.51 0.64
CA SER A 422 3.30 -9.10 0.89
C SER A 422 3.18 -8.36 -0.43
N ALA A 423 1.94 -8.09 -0.86
CA ALA A 423 1.68 -7.39 -2.10
C ALA A 423 1.91 -5.88 -1.96
N GLU A 424 1.34 -5.24 -0.91
CA GLU A 424 1.35 -3.80 -0.72
C GLU A 424 1.91 -3.36 0.64
N HIS A 425 1.67 -4.14 1.72
CA HIS A 425 1.87 -3.67 3.10
C HIS A 425 3.34 -3.55 3.51
N GLY A 426 4.28 -4.16 2.78
CA GLY A 426 5.67 -4.28 3.18
C GLY A 426 5.90 -5.46 4.13
N ILE A 427 7.08 -5.51 4.70
CA ILE A 427 7.58 -6.58 5.58
C ILE A 427 7.54 -6.17 7.06
N GLY A 428 8.07 -4.99 7.38
CA GLY A 428 8.17 -4.45 8.73
C GLY A 428 8.78 -5.43 9.72
N VAL A 429 8.13 -5.57 10.88
CA VAL A 429 8.41 -6.62 11.86
C VAL A 429 7.52 -7.85 11.66
N GLN A 430 6.36 -7.67 11.05
CA GLN A 430 5.33 -8.72 10.98
C GLN A 430 5.75 -9.92 10.13
N LYS A 431 6.39 -9.67 8.99
CA LYS A 431 6.74 -10.72 8.02
C LYS A 431 8.24 -10.97 7.94
N ARG A 432 9.06 -10.21 8.69
CA ARG A 432 10.52 -10.29 8.69
C ARG A 432 11.05 -11.71 8.93
N ASP A 433 10.52 -12.36 9.96
CA ASP A 433 10.98 -13.69 10.37
C ASP A 433 10.48 -14.81 9.43
N GLN A 434 9.65 -14.47 8.45
CA GLN A 434 9.19 -15.37 7.41
C GLN A 434 9.99 -15.25 6.10
N LEU A 435 10.76 -14.18 5.91
CA LEU A 435 11.49 -13.96 4.65
C LEU A 435 12.40 -15.13 4.28
N PHE A 436 13.13 -15.70 5.26
CA PHE A 436 14.04 -16.82 5.02
C PHE A 436 13.34 -18.12 4.59
N LEU A 437 12.01 -18.21 4.74
CA LEU A 437 11.21 -19.35 4.30
C LEU A 437 10.87 -19.27 2.80
N TYR A 438 10.76 -18.03 2.27
CA TYR A 438 10.24 -17.75 0.94
C TYR A 438 11.22 -17.02 0.03
N LYS A 439 12.36 -16.58 0.57
CA LYS A 439 13.46 -15.97 -0.17
C LYS A 439 14.65 -16.91 -0.24
N SER A 440 15.30 -16.96 -1.38
CA SER A 440 16.53 -17.74 -1.54
C SER A 440 17.65 -17.22 -0.61
N MET A 441 18.61 -18.08 -0.28
CA MET A 441 19.78 -17.68 0.51
C MET A 441 20.55 -16.53 -0.17
N VAL A 442 20.61 -16.51 -1.50
CA VAL A 442 21.28 -15.45 -2.27
C VAL A 442 20.56 -14.12 -2.11
N GLU A 443 19.23 -14.10 -2.20
CA GLU A 443 18.42 -12.88 -1.96
C GLU A 443 18.64 -12.35 -0.53
N MET A 444 18.61 -13.24 0.47
CA MET A 444 18.81 -12.87 1.86
C MET A 444 20.21 -12.30 2.12
N ASP A 445 21.24 -12.89 1.50
CA ASP A 445 22.63 -12.43 1.62
C ASP A 445 22.80 -11.04 0.96
N LEU A 446 22.24 -10.84 -0.22
CA LEU A 446 22.28 -9.53 -0.90
C LEU A 446 21.56 -8.44 -0.10
N MET A 447 20.36 -8.72 0.47
CA MET A 447 19.65 -7.76 1.32
C MET A 447 20.47 -7.38 2.56
N ARG A 448 21.10 -8.37 3.23
CA ARG A 448 22.00 -8.11 4.37
C ARG A 448 23.24 -7.34 3.97
N THR A 449 23.81 -7.63 2.81
CA THR A 449 24.96 -6.91 2.25
C THR A 449 24.65 -5.47 1.98
N LEU A 450 23.50 -5.17 1.35
CA LEU A 450 23.03 -3.80 1.13
C LEU A 450 22.85 -3.07 2.47
N LYS A 451 22.18 -3.69 3.44
CA LYS A 451 21.98 -3.10 4.77
C LYS A 451 23.31 -2.79 5.46
N ARG A 452 24.25 -3.74 5.53
CA ARG A 452 25.55 -3.54 6.15
C ARG A 452 26.42 -2.49 5.45
N THR A 453 26.29 -2.37 4.13
CA THR A 453 27.05 -1.40 3.34
C THR A 453 26.53 0.03 3.55
N LEU A 454 25.23 0.22 3.54
CA LEU A 454 24.58 1.53 3.62
C LEU A 454 24.37 2.00 5.06
N ASP A 455 24.26 1.08 6.01
CA ASP A 455 24.07 1.37 7.43
C ASP A 455 24.87 0.40 8.31
N PRO A 456 26.21 0.54 8.32
CA PRO A 456 27.10 -0.42 9.01
C PRO A 456 26.92 -0.45 10.54
N LYS A 457 26.35 0.61 11.13
CA LYS A 457 26.07 0.68 12.57
C LYS A 457 24.64 0.29 12.93
N ASN A 458 23.83 -0.07 11.93
CA ASN A 458 22.44 -0.48 12.09
C ASN A 458 21.59 0.54 12.88
N ILE A 459 21.75 1.82 12.56
CA ILE A 459 21.01 2.91 13.20
C ILE A 459 19.66 3.17 12.55
N LEU A 460 19.51 2.87 11.23
CA LEU A 460 18.31 3.14 10.46
C LEU A 460 17.28 2.01 10.63
N ASN A 461 16.18 2.33 11.31
CA ASN A 461 15.04 1.44 11.47
C ASN A 461 15.42 0.00 11.83
N PRO A 462 16.21 -0.22 12.90
CA PRO A 462 16.80 -1.52 13.21
C PRO A 462 15.72 -2.57 13.48
N GLY A 463 16.00 -3.82 13.09
CA GLY A 463 15.10 -4.95 13.33
C GLY A 463 13.85 -4.99 12.43
N LYS A 464 13.78 -4.15 11.38
CA LYS A 464 12.73 -4.19 10.35
C LYS A 464 13.28 -4.76 9.06
N VAL A 465 12.42 -5.32 8.24
CA VAL A 465 12.69 -5.94 6.92
C VAL A 465 13.67 -7.12 7.03
N VAL A 466 14.91 -6.90 7.40
CA VAL A 466 15.94 -7.93 7.49
C VAL A 466 16.79 -7.81 8.76
N LEU A 467 17.13 -8.92 9.38
CA LEU A 467 18.09 -8.98 10.49
C LEU A 467 19.52 -9.12 9.97
N ILE A 468 20.47 -8.39 10.58
CA ILE A 468 21.91 -8.39 10.24
C ILE A 468 22.77 -8.87 11.40
#